data_c2b6703f31a18b6aedb3c09831f3ed06
#
_entry.id   c2b6703f31a18b6aedb3c09831f3ed06
#
_cell.length_a   1.000
_cell.length_b   1.000
_cell.length_c   1.000
_cell.angle_alpha   90.00
_cell.angle_beta   90.00
_cell.angle_gamma   90.00
#
_symmetry.space_group_name_H-M   'P 1'
#
loop_
_entity.id
_entity.type
_entity.pdbx_description
1 polymer ?
#
loop_
_entity_poly.entity_id
_entity_poly.type
_entity_poly.pdbx_seq_one_letter_code
_entity_poly.pdbx_strand_id
1 'polypeptide(L)'
;YDLIAGERKPFTTHWEALDWMEAAGFRVNPHRKLCKTIDEVIDFANEKEALRDELGYEIDGLVVKVNSTSLQDEFGATSKAPRWAIAYKYQARQAVTQVLDIGVQVGRTGALTPVAHLEPVLLAGTTVSRAPPASSATTGRPATSSSGSPATRSASRR
;
A
#
# COMPACT_ATOMS: atom_id res chain seq x y z
N TYR A 1 7.18 14.79 5.76
CA TYR A 1 8.15 15.90 5.84
C TYR A 1 8.69 15.97 7.26
N ASP A 2 9.93 16.42 7.40
CA ASP A 2 10.54 16.79 8.66
C ASP A 2 11.45 17.99 8.42
N LEU A 3 11.51 18.92 9.39
CA LEU A 3 12.36 20.07 9.33
C LEU A 3 13.64 19.79 10.13
N ILE A 4 14.76 19.71 9.42
CA ILE A 4 16.08 19.57 10.03
C ILE A 4 16.70 20.97 10.12
N ALA A 5 16.56 21.63 11.25
CA ALA A 5 17.05 22.97 11.48
C ALA A 5 18.28 22.96 12.42
N GLY A 6 19.41 22.44 11.94
CA GLY A 6 20.65 22.38 12.71
C GLY A 6 20.52 21.58 14.03
N GLU A 7 21.22 22.02 15.09
CA GLU A 7 21.24 21.31 16.39
C GLU A 7 20.00 21.55 17.27
N ARG A 8 19.16 22.53 16.95
CA ARG A 8 17.95 22.87 17.72
C ARG A 8 16.72 22.85 16.84
N LYS A 9 15.71 22.07 17.21
CA LYS A 9 14.38 22.18 16.65
C LYS A 9 13.73 23.47 17.18
N PRO A 10 13.41 24.48 16.33
CA PRO A 10 12.85 25.74 16.80
C PRO A 10 11.39 25.63 17.25
N PHE A 11 10.77 24.47 17.04
CA PHE A 11 9.35 24.21 17.29
C PHE A 11 9.17 23.21 18.42
N THR A 12 8.14 23.40 19.24
CA THR A 12 7.76 22.51 20.34
C THR A 12 6.85 21.37 19.84
N THR A 13 6.19 21.58 18.72
CA THR A 13 5.29 20.60 18.09
C THR A 13 5.59 20.40 16.62
N HIS A 14 5.29 19.21 16.14
CA HIS A 14 5.38 18.88 14.70
C HIS A 14 4.37 19.70 13.88
N TRP A 15 3.21 20.02 14.48
CA TRP A 15 2.20 20.85 13.83
C TRP A 15 2.72 22.26 13.55
N GLU A 16 3.35 22.91 14.53
CA GLU A 16 3.98 24.23 14.33
C GLU A 16 5.04 24.22 13.23
N ALA A 17 5.83 23.14 13.15
CA ALA A 17 6.80 22.98 12.07
C ALA A 17 6.16 22.89 10.69
N LEU A 18 5.02 22.19 10.57
CA LEU A 18 4.26 22.11 9.33
C LEU A 18 3.64 23.45 8.93
N ASP A 19 3.08 24.19 9.90
CA ASP A 19 2.52 25.54 9.66
C ASP A 19 3.59 26.52 9.20
N TRP A 20 4.75 26.45 9.82
CA TRP A 20 5.89 27.28 9.40
C TRP A 20 6.37 26.93 7.98
N MET A 21 6.47 25.64 7.66
CA MET A 21 6.84 25.23 6.30
C MET A 21 5.83 25.70 5.27
N GLU A 22 4.54 25.64 5.56
CA GLU A 22 3.48 26.14 4.69
C GLU A 22 3.59 27.65 4.49
N ALA A 23 3.82 28.43 5.56
CA ALA A 23 4.05 29.87 5.50
C ALA A 23 5.32 30.23 4.74
N ALA A 24 6.33 29.37 4.74
CA ALA A 24 7.57 29.54 3.97
C ALA A 24 7.43 29.13 2.49
N GLY A 25 6.22 28.72 2.04
CA GLY A 25 5.94 28.38 0.64
C GLY A 25 6.20 26.92 0.27
N PHE A 26 6.48 26.04 1.23
CA PHE A 26 6.58 24.61 0.96
C PHE A 26 5.19 23.99 0.79
N ARG A 27 5.06 23.04 -0.11
CA ARG A 27 3.82 22.29 -0.28
C ARG A 27 3.64 21.29 0.87
N VAL A 28 2.82 21.64 1.85
CA VAL A 28 2.41 20.75 2.92
C VAL A 28 1.07 20.12 2.55
N ASN A 29 0.90 18.84 2.90
CA ASN A 29 -0.36 18.16 2.62
C ASN A 29 -1.51 18.82 3.40
N PRO A 30 -2.58 19.31 2.74
CA PRO A 30 -3.70 19.95 3.40
C PRO A 30 -4.56 18.97 4.20
N HIS A 31 -4.51 17.66 3.86
CA HIS A 31 -5.27 16.61 4.54
C HIS A 31 -4.52 16.13 5.78
N ARG A 32 -4.35 17.02 6.76
CA ARG A 32 -3.74 16.73 8.06
C ARG A 32 -4.72 17.05 9.18
N LYS A 33 -4.66 16.31 10.28
CA LYS A 33 -5.51 16.52 11.45
C LYS A 33 -4.69 16.32 12.73
N LEU A 34 -4.89 17.18 13.69
CA LEU A 34 -4.39 16.99 15.04
C LEU A 34 -5.45 16.20 15.82
N CYS A 35 -5.09 15.01 16.30
CA CYS A 35 -5.94 14.13 17.07
C CYS A 35 -5.49 14.09 18.53
N LYS A 36 -6.44 14.05 19.46
CA LYS A 36 -6.19 13.96 20.90
C LYS A 36 -6.26 12.53 21.41
N THR A 37 -7.04 11.69 20.75
CA THR A 37 -7.27 10.29 21.13
C THR A 37 -7.00 9.37 19.94
N ILE A 38 -6.81 8.09 20.26
CA ILE A 38 -6.64 7.06 19.23
C ILE A 38 -7.92 6.86 18.40
N ASP A 39 -9.09 7.04 19.02
CA ASP A 39 -10.36 6.91 18.32
C ASP A 39 -10.50 7.99 17.22
N GLU A 40 -10.12 9.23 17.52
CA GLU A 40 -10.07 10.30 16.51
C GLU A 40 -9.10 9.99 15.35
N VAL A 41 -8.01 9.28 15.61
CA VAL A 41 -7.07 8.83 14.58
C VAL A 41 -7.73 7.77 13.70
N ILE A 42 -8.42 6.81 14.29
CA ILE A 42 -9.12 5.74 13.57
C ILE A 42 -10.24 6.32 12.71
N ASP A 43 -11.05 7.23 13.28
CA ASP A 43 -12.12 7.89 12.54
C ASP A 43 -11.59 8.67 11.34
N PHE A 44 -10.49 9.41 11.53
CA PHE A 44 -9.85 10.12 10.44
C PHE A 44 -9.27 9.19 9.37
N ALA A 45 -8.70 8.05 9.79
CA ALA A 45 -8.20 7.04 8.87
C ALA A 45 -9.32 6.46 7.99
N ASN A 46 -10.44 6.11 8.60
CA ASN A 46 -11.62 5.58 7.90
C ASN A 46 -12.24 6.64 6.97
N GLU A 47 -12.34 7.88 7.41
CA GLU A 47 -12.79 9.00 6.57
C GLU A 47 -11.93 9.16 5.32
N LYS A 48 -10.61 9.15 5.47
CA LYS A 48 -9.68 9.32 4.34
C LYS A 48 -9.62 8.10 3.43
N GLU A 49 -9.84 6.89 3.96
CA GLU A 49 -9.98 5.70 3.15
C GLU A 49 -11.24 5.75 2.26
N ALA A 50 -12.36 6.23 2.80
CA ALA A 50 -13.62 6.40 2.06
C ALA A 50 -13.50 7.45 0.94
N LEU A 51 -12.74 8.53 1.18
CA LEU A 51 -12.51 9.61 0.22
C LEU A 51 -11.33 9.36 -0.74
N ARG A 52 -10.75 8.16 -0.70
CA ARG A 52 -9.54 7.81 -1.44
C ARG A 52 -9.62 8.08 -2.95
N ASP A 53 -10.78 7.89 -3.54
CA ASP A 53 -11.02 8.08 -4.97
C ASP A 53 -11.33 9.54 -5.36
N GLU A 54 -11.68 10.37 -4.39
CA GLU A 54 -12.00 11.79 -4.59
C GLU A 54 -10.76 12.69 -4.43
N LEU A 55 -9.69 12.17 -3.84
CA LEU A 55 -8.43 12.88 -3.73
C LEU A 55 -7.78 12.98 -5.13
N GLY A 56 -7.27 14.13 -5.49
CA GLY A 56 -6.58 14.33 -6.77
C GLY A 56 -5.26 13.54 -6.94
N TYR A 57 -4.95 12.66 -6.02
CA TYR A 57 -3.77 11.78 -5.99
C TYR A 57 -4.08 10.50 -5.22
N GLU A 58 -3.40 9.42 -5.57
CA GLU A 58 -3.55 8.14 -4.88
C GLU A 58 -2.88 8.13 -3.52
N ILE A 59 -3.57 7.53 -2.54
CA ILE A 59 -3.04 7.27 -1.20
C ILE A 59 -3.09 5.78 -0.89
N ASP A 60 -2.05 5.26 -0.24
CA ASP A 60 -1.98 3.87 0.24
C ASP A 60 -2.11 3.76 1.77
N GLY A 61 -2.28 4.90 2.44
CA GLY A 61 -2.41 4.99 3.88
C GLY A 61 -2.12 6.37 4.42
N LEU A 62 -1.98 6.47 5.73
CA LEU A 62 -1.54 7.69 6.41
C LEU A 62 -0.38 7.40 7.36
N VAL A 63 0.27 8.48 7.78
CA VAL A 63 1.33 8.42 8.77
C VAL A 63 0.86 9.14 10.04
N VAL A 64 0.76 8.39 11.12
CA VAL A 64 0.46 8.92 12.46
C VAL A 64 1.78 9.26 13.13
N LYS A 65 1.88 10.49 13.64
CA LYS A 65 3.11 10.99 14.26
C LYS A 65 2.83 11.56 15.64
N VAL A 66 3.74 11.38 16.57
CA VAL A 66 3.72 12.07 17.85
C VAL A 66 3.94 13.56 17.61
N ASN A 67 3.06 14.41 18.16
CA ASN A 67 3.11 15.84 17.89
C ASN A 67 4.18 16.58 18.70
N SER A 68 4.46 16.16 19.94
CA SER A 68 5.50 16.78 20.79
C SER A 68 6.91 16.44 20.29
N THR A 69 7.73 17.46 19.99
CA THR A 69 9.11 17.28 19.52
C THR A 69 10.00 16.69 20.62
N SER A 70 9.77 17.04 21.88
CA SER A 70 10.50 16.45 23.02
C SER A 70 10.26 14.96 23.15
N LEU A 71 9.00 14.51 22.98
CA LEU A 71 8.68 13.08 22.98
C LEU A 71 9.23 12.36 21.76
N GLN A 72 9.30 13.02 20.60
CA GLN A 72 9.95 12.45 19.42
C GLN A 72 11.43 12.16 19.69
N ASP A 73 12.13 13.08 20.36
CA ASP A 73 13.54 12.93 20.72
C ASP A 73 13.73 11.82 21.77
N GLU A 74 12.82 11.70 22.75
CA GLU A 74 12.83 10.63 23.75
C GLU A 74 12.61 9.24 23.13
N PHE A 75 11.64 9.10 22.23
CA PHE A 75 11.38 7.84 21.52
C PHE A 75 12.50 7.47 20.55
N GLY A 76 13.17 8.47 20.00
CA GLY A 76 14.29 8.30 19.08
C GLY A 76 13.93 7.57 17.79
N ALA A 77 14.95 6.97 17.18
CA ALA A 77 14.82 6.24 15.92
C ALA A 77 15.59 4.93 15.95
N THR A 78 15.16 3.98 15.15
CA THR A 78 15.95 2.80 14.80
C THR A 78 16.81 3.12 13.57
N SER A 79 17.68 2.19 13.16
CA SER A 79 18.44 2.33 11.91
C SER A 79 17.56 2.44 10.65
N LYS A 80 16.27 2.09 10.72
CA LYS A 80 15.37 2.03 9.57
C LYS A 80 14.20 3.02 9.63
N ALA A 81 13.75 3.41 10.83
CA ALA A 81 12.56 4.24 10.97
C ALA A 81 12.53 4.96 12.33
N PRO A 82 11.88 6.14 12.43
CA PRO A 82 11.59 6.78 13.69
C PRO A 82 10.58 5.96 14.49
N ARG A 83 10.73 5.94 15.83
CA ARG A 83 9.78 5.25 16.72
C ARG A 83 8.52 6.07 17.00
N TRP A 84 8.57 7.36 16.75
CA TRP A 84 7.48 8.31 16.97
C TRP A 84 6.55 8.49 15.76
N ALA A 85 6.75 7.69 14.70
CA ALA A 85 5.90 7.71 13.52
C ALA A 85 5.52 6.28 13.12
N ILE A 86 4.23 6.08 12.82
CA ILE A 86 3.68 4.80 12.41
C ILE A 86 2.92 5.00 11.10
N ALA A 87 3.25 4.21 10.08
CA ALA A 87 2.48 4.15 8.85
C ALA A 87 1.29 3.20 9.04
N TYR A 88 0.08 3.73 8.92
CA TYR A 88 -1.14 2.97 8.82
C TYR A 88 -1.48 2.80 7.34
N LYS A 89 -1.39 1.58 6.83
CA LYS A 89 -1.65 1.28 5.43
C LYS A 89 -3.06 0.75 5.24
N TYR A 90 -3.76 1.33 4.26
CA TYR A 90 -5.06 0.82 3.85
C TYR A 90 -4.94 -0.56 3.23
N GLN A 91 -6.05 -1.26 3.20
CA GLN A 91 -6.10 -2.54 2.51
C GLN A 91 -5.76 -2.36 1.03
N ALA A 92 -4.86 -3.21 0.52
CA ALA A 92 -4.46 -3.16 -0.86
C ALA A 92 -5.67 -3.43 -1.77
N ARG A 93 -5.83 -2.63 -2.82
CA ARG A 93 -6.84 -2.90 -3.83
C ARG A 93 -6.51 -4.20 -4.54
N GLN A 94 -7.52 -5.01 -4.76
CA GLN A 94 -7.41 -6.27 -5.47
C GLN A 94 -8.27 -6.23 -6.73
N ALA A 95 -7.76 -6.79 -7.81
CA ALA A 95 -8.53 -7.04 -9.02
C ALA A 95 -8.36 -8.49 -9.42
N VAL A 96 -9.44 -9.10 -9.93
CA VAL A 96 -9.40 -10.45 -10.46
C VAL A 96 -9.19 -10.36 -11.97
N THR A 97 -8.22 -11.10 -12.48
CA THR A 97 -7.91 -11.17 -13.89
C THR A 97 -7.49 -12.59 -14.29
N GLN A 98 -7.41 -12.85 -15.58
CA GLN A 98 -6.98 -14.14 -16.10
C GLN A 98 -5.50 -14.13 -16.45
N VAL A 99 -4.78 -15.20 -16.09
CA VAL A 99 -3.41 -15.44 -16.56
C VAL A 99 -3.49 -15.99 -17.98
N LEU A 100 -2.91 -15.26 -18.93
CA LEU A 100 -2.89 -15.65 -20.35
C LEU A 100 -1.69 -16.56 -20.64
N ASP A 101 -0.54 -16.24 -20.08
CA ASP A 101 0.71 -16.98 -20.28
C ASP A 101 1.70 -16.71 -19.13
N ILE A 102 2.70 -17.57 -18.99
CA ILE A 102 3.82 -17.39 -18.06
C ILE A 102 5.12 -17.46 -18.84
N GLY A 103 5.72 -16.29 -19.06
CA GLY A 103 7.01 -16.16 -19.68
C GLY A 103 8.15 -16.15 -18.66
N VAL A 104 9.39 -16.25 -19.16
CA VAL A 104 10.60 -16.13 -18.35
C VAL A 104 11.43 -14.97 -18.89
N GLN A 105 11.82 -14.06 -18.02
CA GLN A 105 12.72 -12.95 -18.33
C GLN A 105 14.10 -13.23 -17.73
N VAL A 106 15.13 -12.84 -18.47
CA VAL A 106 16.53 -12.94 -17.99
C VAL A 106 16.94 -11.59 -17.44
N GLY A 107 17.27 -11.54 -16.16
CA GLY A 107 17.77 -10.34 -15.50
C GLY A 107 19.23 -10.03 -15.90
N ARG A 108 19.71 -8.83 -15.56
CA ARG A 108 21.07 -8.37 -15.86
C ARG A 108 22.17 -9.32 -15.35
N THR A 109 21.91 -10.02 -14.27
CA THR A 109 22.83 -11.00 -13.64
C THR A 109 22.70 -12.42 -14.17
N GLY A 110 21.86 -12.64 -15.22
CA GLY A 110 21.52 -13.97 -15.74
C GLY A 110 20.44 -14.69 -14.95
N ALA A 111 19.90 -14.10 -13.89
CA ALA A 111 18.80 -14.69 -13.11
C ALA A 111 17.54 -14.79 -13.95
N LEU A 112 16.92 -15.98 -13.93
CA LEU A 112 15.64 -16.23 -14.60
C LEU A 112 14.51 -15.80 -13.68
N THR A 113 13.67 -14.86 -14.16
CA THR A 113 12.52 -14.36 -13.42
C THR A 113 11.25 -14.70 -14.19
N PRO A 114 10.35 -15.51 -13.64
CA PRO A 114 9.07 -15.77 -14.26
C PRO A 114 8.19 -14.52 -14.21
N VAL A 115 7.42 -14.28 -15.28
CA VAL A 115 6.48 -13.16 -15.40
C VAL A 115 5.17 -13.70 -15.95
N ALA A 116 4.08 -13.48 -15.20
CA ALA A 116 2.74 -13.78 -15.67
C ALA A 116 2.24 -12.66 -16.59
N HIS A 117 1.81 -13.02 -17.78
CA HIS A 117 1.04 -12.16 -18.68
C HIS A 117 -0.43 -12.30 -18.33
N LEU A 118 -1.07 -11.18 -18.05
CA LEU A 118 -2.45 -11.10 -17.56
C LEU A 118 -3.35 -10.47 -18.60
N GLU A 119 -4.62 -10.85 -18.60
CA GLU A 119 -5.63 -10.03 -19.25
C GLU A 119 -5.60 -8.64 -18.63
N PRO A 120 -5.51 -7.55 -19.45
CA PRO A 120 -5.38 -6.21 -18.90
C PRO A 120 -6.52 -5.86 -17.94
N VAL A 121 -6.18 -5.47 -16.72
CA VAL A 121 -7.14 -5.08 -15.68
C VAL A 121 -6.77 -3.72 -15.09
N LEU A 122 -7.78 -2.88 -14.89
CA LEU A 122 -7.59 -1.59 -14.22
C LEU A 122 -7.46 -1.82 -12.72
N LEU A 123 -6.34 -1.41 -12.14
CA LEU A 123 -6.05 -1.49 -10.71
C LEU A 123 -5.46 -0.15 -10.25
N ALA A 124 -6.15 0.52 -9.35
CA ALA A 124 -5.70 1.78 -8.78
C ALA A 124 -5.27 2.81 -9.87
N GLY A 125 -6.15 3.06 -10.85
CA GLY A 125 -5.88 4.03 -11.93
C GLY A 125 -4.87 3.58 -12.99
N THR A 126 -4.22 2.42 -12.81
CA THR A 126 -3.21 1.89 -13.75
C THR A 126 -3.69 0.58 -14.36
N THR A 127 -3.49 0.41 -15.68
CA THR A 127 -3.77 -0.86 -16.36
C THR A 127 -2.61 -1.83 -16.18
N VAL A 128 -2.86 -2.91 -15.44
CA VAL A 128 -1.88 -3.97 -15.18
C VAL A 128 -2.10 -5.11 -16.16
N SER A 129 -1.05 -5.48 -16.91
CA SER A 129 -1.04 -6.60 -17.86
C SER A 129 0.07 -7.61 -17.60
N ARG A 130 0.95 -7.35 -16.64
CA ARG A 130 2.04 -8.23 -16.23
C ARG A 130 2.26 -8.16 -14.73
N ALA A 131 2.53 -9.30 -14.12
CA ALA A 131 2.89 -9.36 -12.70
C ALA A 131 3.99 -10.43 -12.50
N PRO A 132 4.92 -10.19 -11.56
CA PRO A 132 5.77 -11.27 -11.10
C PRO A 132 4.86 -12.29 -10.37
N PRO A 133 5.03 -13.60 -10.54
CA PRO A 133 4.30 -14.58 -9.76
C PRO A 133 4.74 -14.43 -8.30
N ALA A 134 3.92 -13.73 -7.51
CA ALA A 134 4.16 -13.59 -6.10
C ALA A 134 3.83 -14.92 -5.42
N SER A 135 4.66 -15.32 -4.48
CA SER A 135 4.46 -16.51 -3.65
C SER A 135 3.20 -16.45 -2.76
N SER A 136 2.44 -15.37 -2.82
CA SER A 136 1.20 -15.13 -2.06
C SER A 136 0.02 -14.63 -2.92
N ALA A 137 0.12 -14.63 -4.24
CA ALA A 137 -1.07 -14.44 -5.06
C ALA A 137 -1.96 -15.66 -4.84
N THR A 138 -3.03 -15.50 -4.08
CA THR A 138 -4.12 -16.45 -4.05
C THR A 138 -4.71 -16.46 -5.45
N THR A 139 -4.17 -17.29 -6.32
CA THR A 139 -4.78 -17.60 -7.60
C THR A 139 -6.07 -18.34 -7.29
N GLY A 140 -7.17 -17.58 -7.26
CA GLY A 140 -8.48 -18.17 -7.37
C GLY A 140 -8.47 -18.95 -8.67
N ARG A 141 -8.35 -20.26 -8.54
CA ARG A 141 -8.44 -21.21 -9.66
C ARG A 141 -9.82 -20.98 -10.28
N PRO A 142 -9.95 -20.56 -11.54
CA PRO A 142 -11.26 -20.51 -12.18
C PRO A 142 -11.82 -21.95 -12.14
N ALA A 143 -13.04 -22.07 -11.68
CA ALA A 143 -13.76 -23.33 -11.78
C ALA A 143 -13.85 -23.65 -13.29
N THR A 144 -13.03 -24.56 -13.76
CA THR A 144 -13.20 -25.15 -15.08
C THR A 144 -14.52 -25.89 -15.06
N SER A 145 -15.51 -25.34 -15.73
CA SER A 145 -16.70 -26.09 -16.11
C SER A 145 -16.25 -27.20 -17.07
N SER A 146 -15.91 -28.35 -16.53
CA SER A 146 -15.73 -29.57 -17.32
C SER A 146 -17.11 -30.05 -17.72
N SER A 147 -17.56 -29.67 -18.92
CA SER A 147 -18.55 -30.45 -19.66
C SER A 147 -17.89 -31.75 -20.11
N GLY A 148 -17.80 -32.70 -19.20
CA GLY A 148 -17.33 -34.04 -19.46
C GLY A 148 -18.54 -34.98 -19.55
N SER A 149 -18.86 -35.42 -20.75
CA SER A 149 -19.78 -36.52 -21.05
C SER A 149 -19.57 -37.76 -20.14
N PRO A 150 -20.63 -38.45 -19.77
CA PRO A 150 -20.51 -39.69 -19.00
C PRO A 150 -20.02 -40.81 -19.92
N ALA A 151 -18.81 -41.25 -19.74
CA ALA A 151 -18.32 -42.49 -20.30
C ALA A 151 -18.90 -43.67 -19.51
N THR A 152 -19.85 -44.34 -20.09
CA THR A 152 -20.33 -45.70 -19.76
C THR A 152 -19.14 -46.65 -19.59
N ARG A 153 -18.94 -47.17 -18.43
CA ARG A 153 -18.12 -48.36 -18.21
C ARG A 153 -19.02 -49.54 -17.76
N SER A 154 -19.16 -50.46 -18.71
CA SER A 154 -19.73 -51.78 -18.55
C SER A 154 -19.05 -52.60 -17.46
N ALA A 155 -19.90 -53.30 -16.74
CA ALA A 155 -19.50 -54.34 -15.80
C ALA A 155 -18.89 -55.54 -16.53
N SER A 156 -17.80 -56.10 -16.02
CA SER A 156 -17.46 -57.51 -16.26
C SER A 156 -16.90 -58.11 -14.98
N ARG A 157 -17.57 -59.15 -14.60
CA ARG A 157 -17.27 -60.11 -13.52
C ARG A 157 -15.91 -60.80 -13.76
N ARG A 158 -15.16 -61.04 -12.74
CA ARG A 158 -14.81 -62.32 -12.14
C ARG A 158 -13.99 -62.10 -10.88
#